data_c378b3f174d4e7638973de6b4e725f3d
#
_entry.id   c378b3f174d4e7638973de6b4e725f3d
#
_cell.length_a   1.000
_cell.length_b   1.000
_cell.length_c   1.000
_cell.angle_alpha   90.00
_cell.angle_beta   90.00
_cell.angle_gamma   90.00
#
_symmetry.space_group_name_H-M   'P 1'
#
loop_
_entity.id
_entity.type
_entity.pdbx_description
1 polymer ?
#
loop_
_entity_poly.entity_id
_entity_poly.type
_entity_poly.pdbx_seq_one_letter_code
_entity_poly.pdbx_strand_id
1 'polypeptide(L)'
;VTLQQIAEAAGVSRGTVDRALNNRGRIRPEVEERIKRIAREMGYQPSRAGRALAMAKRKIRIGVILQYMETPFMQQVLNGVLEAKEEVESFGGTVKIYEIEGVEPEKVMAAMEELREEGFNGIALTPSEDQLLRARINQYQEEYGIPVVTFNADLEDTKRLCFVGQDTFQAGRTAAGLMGEMTGGNGQVAIISGQVANPGLISRQKGFTTEIKESFPGIEIVDIRYSYDDEWVASKIVEEFLELYPELTGIYITGHGVKGVCQTLQKLGKDKTMHVIANDFLEENHWRSHAW
;
A
#
# COMPACT_ATOMS: atom_id res chain seq x y z
N VAL A 1 0.47 -20.05 25.48
CA VAL A 1 -0.69 -20.95 25.32
C VAL A 1 -0.31 -22.09 24.39
N THR A 2 -0.74 -23.31 24.71
CA THR A 2 -0.44 -24.52 23.93
C THR A 2 -1.68 -25.08 23.24
N LEU A 3 -1.49 -25.89 22.18
CA LEU A 3 -2.59 -26.59 21.53
C LEU A 3 -3.38 -27.49 22.50
N GLN A 4 -2.74 -28.01 23.54
CA GLN A 4 -3.37 -28.83 24.55
C GLN A 4 -4.35 -28.00 25.43
N GLN A 5 -3.94 -26.82 25.85
CA GLN A 5 -4.79 -25.90 26.62
C GLN A 5 -6.02 -25.44 25.82
N ILE A 6 -5.84 -25.18 24.52
CA ILE A 6 -6.95 -24.84 23.63
C ILE A 6 -7.89 -26.04 23.45
N ALA A 7 -7.36 -27.27 23.36
CA ALA A 7 -8.14 -28.49 23.24
C ALA A 7 -9.03 -28.71 24.47
N GLU A 8 -8.48 -28.50 25.66
CA GLU A 8 -9.21 -28.57 26.93
C GLU A 8 -10.31 -27.51 27.00
N ALA A 9 -10.00 -26.24 26.67
CA ALA A 9 -10.97 -25.15 26.66
C ALA A 9 -12.07 -25.33 25.60
N ALA A 10 -11.76 -25.94 24.47
CA ALA A 10 -12.71 -26.21 23.40
C ALA A 10 -13.45 -27.55 23.53
N GLY A 11 -13.10 -28.40 24.49
CA GLY A 11 -13.70 -29.73 24.69
C GLY A 11 -13.47 -30.68 23.51
N VAL A 12 -12.29 -30.61 22.88
CA VAL A 12 -11.93 -31.43 21.70
C VAL A 12 -10.53 -32.03 21.85
N SER A 13 -10.15 -32.96 20.95
CA SER A 13 -8.81 -33.49 20.96
C SER A 13 -7.78 -32.46 20.45
N ARG A 14 -6.53 -32.57 20.91
CA ARG A 14 -5.40 -31.77 20.39
C ARG A 14 -5.26 -31.86 18.87
N GLY A 15 -5.50 -33.05 18.30
CA GLY A 15 -5.47 -33.26 16.85
C GLY A 15 -6.60 -32.54 16.12
N THR A 16 -7.74 -32.31 16.77
CA THR A 16 -8.83 -31.50 16.21
C THR A 16 -8.46 -30.02 16.22
N VAL A 17 -7.83 -29.55 17.30
CA VAL A 17 -7.32 -28.16 17.36
C VAL A 17 -6.23 -27.91 16.30
N ASP A 18 -5.26 -28.84 16.16
CA ASP A 18 -4.22 -28.72 15.14
C ASP A 18 -4.82 -28.64 13.72
N ARG A 19 -5.82 -29.46 13.41
CA ARG A 19 -6.50 -29.44 12.11
C ARG A 19 -7.27 -28.14 11.89
N ALA A 20 -8.00 -27.64 12.91
CA ALA A 20 -8.76 -26.41 12.84
C ALA A 20 -7.86 -25.19 12.61
N LEU A 21 -6.78 -25.05 13.37
CA LEU A 21 -5.87 -23.92 13.29
C LEU A 21 -4.98 -23.92 12.03
N ASN A 22 -4.77 -25.09 11.44
CA ASN A 22 -3.96 -25.26 10.22
C ASN A 22 -4.79 -25.50 8.94
N ASN A 23 -6.11 -25.32 8.98
CA ASN A 23 -7.04 -25.53 7.85
C ASN A 23 -6.86 -26.91 7.17
N ARG A 24 -6.60 -27.97 7.95
CA ARG A 24 -6.31 -29.32 7.43
C ARG A 24 -7.57 -30.19 7.27
N GLY A 25 -8.68 -29.61 6.85
CA GLY A 25 -9.91 -30.26 6.40
C GLY A 25 -10.63 -31.25 7.35
N ARG A 26 -11.93 -31.55 7.08
CA ARG A 26 -12.81 -32.48 7.78
C ARG A 26 -13.14 -32.15 9.23
N ILE A 27 -13.28 -30.88 9.56
CA ILE A 27 -13.86 -30.40 10.81
C ILE A 27 -15.19 -29.72 10.48
N ARG A 28 -16.19 -29.87 11.33
CA ARG A 28 -17.45 -29.13 11.16
C ARG A 28 -17.17 -27.63 11.30
N PRO A 29 -17.72 -26.78 10.41
CA PRO A 29 -17.44 -25.34 10.43
C PRO A 29 -17.67 -24.68 11.80
N GLU A 30 -18.73 -25.08 12.50
CA GLU A 30 -19.07 -24.57 13.83
C GLU A 30 -17.99 -24.88 14.88
N VAL A 31 -17.39 -26.06 14.78
CA VAL A 31 -16.31 -26.50 15.71
C VAL A 31 -15.01 -25.76 15.36
N GLU A 32 -14.74 -25.57 14.09
CA GLU A 32 -13.56 -24.83 13.62
C GLU A 32 -13.61 -23.36 14.07
N GLU A 33 -14.75 -22.70 13.88
CA GLU A 33 -14.98 -21.32 14.33
C GLU A 33 -14.84 -21.18 15.86
N ARG A 34 -15.40 -22.11 16.61
CA ARG A 34 -15.27 -22.15 18.07
C ARG A 34 -13.81 -22.27 18.51
N ILE A 35 -13.05 -23.16 17.90
CA ILE A 35 -11.63 -23.35 18.20
C ILE A 35 -10.83 -22.09 17.86
N LYS A 36 -11.04 -21.48 16.69
CA LYS A 36 -10.37 -20.25 16.25
C LYS A 36 -10.68 -19.06 17.18
N ARG A 37 -11.91 -18.96 17.68
CA ARG A 37 -12.29 -17.95 18.66
C ARG A 37 -11.55 -18.15 19.99
N ILE A 38 -11.62 -19.35 20.56
CA ILE A 38 -10.94 -19.69 21.83
C ILE A 38 -9.43 -19.44 21.72
N ALA A 39 -8.81 -19.83 20.61
CA ALA A 39 -7.39 -19.59 20.39
C ALA A 39 -7.04 -18.10 20.38
N ARG A 40 -7.89 -17.25 19.77
CA ARG A 40 -7.72 -15.78 19.81
C ARG A 40 -7.90 -15.21 21.21
N GLU A 41 -8.95 -15.60 21.92
CA GLU A 41 -9.26 -15.16 23.28
C GLU A 41 -8.15 -15.54 24.26
N MET A 42 -7.53 -16.70 24.08
CA MET A 42 -6.40 -17.17 24.88
C MET A 42 -5.04 -16.58 24.46
N GLY A 43 -4.99 -15.76 23.41
CA GLY A 43 -3.73 -15.18 22.90
C GLY A 43 -2.77 -16.22 22.31
N TYR A 44 -3.28 -17.31 21.71
CA TYR A 44 -2.44 -18.32 21.11
C TYR A 44 -1.69 -17.79 19.90
N GLN A 45 -0.37 -17.91 19.93
CA GLN A 45 0.50 -17.72 18.78
C GLN A 45 1.14 -19.06 18.39
N PRO A 46 1.07 -19.46 17.09
CA PRO A 46 1.76 -20.67 16.63
C PRO A 46 3.25 -20.60 16.95
N SER A 47 3.81 -21.69 17.48
CA SER A 47 5.24 -21.73 17.83
C SER A 47 6.11 -21.51 16.58
N ARG A 48 7.22 -20.77 16.73
CA ARG A 48 8.21 -20.58 15.65
C ARG A 48 8.66 -21.91 15.05
N ALA A 49 8.94 -22.90 15.89
CA ALA A 49 9.34 -24.25 15.44
C ALA A 49 8.24 -24.97 14.64
N GLY A 50 6.96 -24.82 15.00
CA GLY A 50 5.83 -25.38 14.23
C GLY A 50 5.67 -24.73 12.88
N ARG A 51 5.84 -23.40 12.78
CA ARG A 51 5.86 -22.66 11.52
C ARG A 51 7.03 -23.08 10.65
N ALA A 52 8.25 -23.12 11.18
CA ALA A 52 9.45 -23.56 10.48
C ALA A 52 9.27 -24.96 9.85
N LEU A 53 8.74 -25.92 10.61
CA LEU A 53 8.51 -27.28 10.11
C LEU A 53 7.43 -27.32 9.00
N ALA A 54 6.40 -26.51 9.09
CA ALA A 54 5.35 -26.41 8.06
C ALA A 54 5.87 -25.74 6.78
N MET A 55 6.69 -24.70 6.89
CA MET A 55 7.30 -23.98 5.78
C MET A 55 8.38 -24.83 5.09
N ALA A 56 9.24 -25.49 5.84
CA ALA A 56 10.27 -26.37 5.30
C ALA A 56 9.68 -27.53 4.46
N LYS A 57 8.53 -28.07 4.87
CA LYS A 57 7.81 -29.10 4.08
C LYS A 57 7.25 -28.57 2.76
N ARG A 58 6.91 -27.28 2.67
CA ARG A 58 6.24 -26.67 1.50
C ARG A 58 7.22 -26.01 0.53
N LYS A 59 8.52 -25.93 0.85
CA LYS A 59 9.54 -25.23 0.04
C LYS A 59 9.01 -23.84 -0.41
N ILE A 60 8.63 -23.00 0.54
CA ILE A 60 8.09 -21.66 0.24
C ILE A 60 9.17 -20.82 -0.41
N ARG A 61 8.90 -20.33 -1.61
CA ARG A 61 9.77 -19.47 -2.41
C ARG A 61 8.95 -18.29 -2.90
N ILE A 62 9.24 -17.09 -2.39
CA ILE A 62 8.48 -15.87 -2.66
C ILE A 62 9.35 -14.91 -3.44
N GLY A 63 8.88 -14.48 -4.61
CA GLY A 63 9.43 -13.35 -5.33
C GLY A 63 8.78 -12.06 -4.88
N VAL A 64 9.55 -11.02 -4.64
CA VAL A 64 9.06 -9.68 -4.33
C VAL A 64 9.55 -8.73 -5.41
N ILE A 65 8.63 -7.98 -6.03
CA ILE A 65 8.94 -7.05 -7.10
C ILE A 65 8.46 -5.66 -6.68
N LEU A 66 9.40 -4.74 -6.52
CA LEU A 66 9.18 -3.36 -6.10
C LEU A 66 9.40 -2.41 -7.28
N GLN A 67 8.50 -1.48 -7.51
CA GLN A 67 8.64 -0.38 -8.46
C GLN A 67 8.78 0.96 -7.70
N TYR A 68 9.15 2.03 -8.38
CA TYR A 68 9.36 3.40 -7.84
C TYR A 68 10.45 3.47 -6.77
N MET A 69 11.51 2.67 -6.93
CA MET A 69 12.56 2.52 -5.90
C MET A 69 13.38 3.78 -5.65
N GLU A 70 13.30 4.77 -6.53
CA GLU A 70 13.89 6.10 -6.35
C GLU A 70 13.22 6.95 -5.25
N THR A 71 12.01 6.57 -4.79
CA THR A 71 11.27 7.37 -3.80
C THR A 71 11.64 6.99 -2.35
N PRO A 72 11.76 7.97 -1.43
CA PRO A 72 12.02 7.69 -0.01
C PRO A 72 10.98 6.78 0.64
N PHE A 73 9.72 6.88 0.20
CA PHE A 73 8.64 6.01 0.68
C PHE A 73 8.92 4.54 0.32
N MET A 74 9.31 4.24 -0.92
CA MET A 74 9.58 2.86 -1.33
C MET A 74 10.84 2.28 -0.69
N GLN A 75 11.80 3.12 -0.30
CA GLN A 75 12.93 2.68 0.52
C GLN A 75 12.48 2.20 1.92
N GLN A 76 11.48 2.84 2.53
CA GLN A 76 10.89 2.35 3.78
C GLN A 76 10.12 1.04 3.57
N VAL A 77 9.41 0.89 2.45
CA VAL A 77 8.74 -0.36 2.08
C VAL A 77 9.78 -1.49 1.91
N LEU A 78 10.91 -1.22 1.24
CA LEU A 78 12.01 -2.18 1.10
C LEU A 78 12.55 -2.64 2.45
N ASN A 79 12.72 -1.73 3.41
CA ASN A 79 13.16 -2.12 4.75
C ASN A 79 12.21 -3.13 5.40
N GLY A 80 10.89 -2.91 5.30
CA GLY A 80 9.89 -3.89 5.77
C GLY A 80 9.94 -5.22 5.02
N VAL A 81 10.22 -5.20 3.72
CA VAL A 81 10.42 -6.42 2.91
C VAL A 81 11.68 -7.19 3.34
N LEU A 82 12.77 -6.48 3.66
CA LEU A 82 14.01 -7.11 4.16
C LEU A 82 13.80 -7.77 5.52
N GLU A 83 13.09 -7.13 6.44
CA GLU A 83 12.73 -7.74 7.72
C GLU A 83 11.85 -9.00 7.53
N ALA A 84 10.86 -8.93 6.65
CA ALA A 84 10.01 -10.07 6.33
C ALA A 84 10.80 -11.20 5.65
N LYS A 85 11.78 -10.89 4.81
CA LYS A 85 12.69 -11.85 4.20
C LYS A 85 13.47 -12.62 5.26
N GLU A 86 14.09 -11.93 6.22
CA GLU A 86 14.80 -12.58 7.32
C GLU A 86 13.90 -13.55 8.10
N GLU A 87 12.64 -13.15 8.35
CA GLU A 87 11.69 -14.04 9.03
C GLU A 87 11.38 -15.28 8.18
N VAL A 88 11.06 -15.13 6.89
CA VAL A 88 10.74 -16.23 5.97
C VAL A 88 11.95 -17.19 5.84
N GLU A 89 13.15 -16.65 5.67
CA GLU A 89 14.39 -17.46 5.54
C GLU A 89 14.74 -18.18 6.84
N SER A 90 14.47 -17.59 7.99
CA SER A 90 14.66 -18.25 9.31
C SER A 90 13.77 -19.50 9.47
N PHE A 91 12.70 -19.61 8.68
CA PHE A 91 11.80 -20.76 8.62
C PHE A 91 12.11 -21.71 7.45
N GLY A 92 13.23 -21.53 6.76
CA GLY A 92 13.64 -22.36 5.62
C GLY A 92 12.94 -22.05 4.31
N GLY A 93 12.28 -20.88 4.20
CA GLY A 93 11.81 -20.34 2.94
C GLY A 93 12.93 -19.63 2.17
N THR A 94 12.60 -19.13 0.98
CA THR A 94 13.51 -18.33 0.14
C THR A 94 12.77 -17.09 -0.33
N VAL A 95 13.40 -15.91 -0.26
CA VAL A 95 12.86 -14.67 -0.79
C VAL A 95 13.85 -14.05 -1.76
N LYS A 96 13.39 -13.75 -2.98
CA LYS A 96 14.16 -13.01 -4.00
C LYS A 96 13.47 -11.67 -4.26
N ILE A 97 14.24 -10.59 -4.24
CA ILE A 97 13.73 -9.23 -4.38
C ILE A 97 14.23 -8.63 -5.68
N TYR A 98 13.35 -7.98 -6.43
CA TYR A 98 13.65 -7.16 -7.59
C TYR A 98 13.29 -5.72 -7.27
N GLU A 99 14.23 -4.83 -7.50
CA GLU A 99 14.09 -3.39 -7.31
C GLU A 99 14.11 -2.72 -8.68
N ILE A 100 13.04 -2.02 -9.01
CA ILE A 100 12.84 -1.38 -10.31
C ILE A 100 12.65 0.13 -10.09
N GLU A 101 13.48 0.93 -10.70
CA GLU A 101 13.32 2.38 -10.73
C GLU A 101 12.20 2.76 -11.71
N GLY A 102 11.38 3.74 -11.33
CA GLY A 102 10.28 4.22 -12.16
C GLY A 102 9.17 3.18 -12.40
N VAL A 103 8.54 3.32 -13.57
CA VAL A 103 7.43 2.50 -14.04
C VAL A 103 7.87 1.72 -15.27
N GLU A 104 8.24 0.48 -15.10
CA GLU A 104 8.71 -0.37 -16.20
C GLU A 104 7.98 -1.74 -16.21
N PRO A 105 6.74 -1.82 -16.73
CA PRO A 105 5.96 -3.06 -16.76
C PRO A 105 6.69 -4.23 -17.42
N GLU A 106 7.51 -3.97 -18.41
CA GLU A 106 8.31 -5.00 -19.11
C GLU A 106 9.34 -5.64 -18.17
N LYS A 107 10.01 -4.84 -17.34
CA LYS A 107 10.95 -5.36 -16.33
C LYS A 107 10.21 -6.16 -15.25
N VAL A 108 9.01 -5.70 -14.85
CA VAL A 108 8.16 -6.46 -13.89
C VAL A 108 7.80 -7.82 -14.49
N MET A 109 7.35 -7.87 -15.73
CA MET A 109 6.98 -9.11 -16.40
C MET A 109 8.18 -10.04 -16.62
N ALA A 110 9.36 -9.49 -16.92
CA ALA A 110 10.60 -10.26 -17.03
C ALA A 110 11.01 -10.85 -15.67
N ALA A 111 10.92 -10.08 -14.59
CA ALA A 111 11.18 -10.57 -13.25
C ALA A 111 10.19 -11.67 -12.82
N MET A 112 8.91 -11.52 -13.16
CA MET A 112 7.90 -12.56 -12.92
C MET A 112 8.27 -13.85 -13.63
N GLU A 113 8.69 -13.79 -14.91
CA GLU A 113 9.05 -14.97 -15.70
C GLU A 113 10.30 -15.66 -15.13
N GLU A 114 11.35 -14.91 -14.78
CA GLU A 114 12.55 -15.45 -14.14
C GLU A 114 12.20 -16.16 -12.81
N LEU A 115 11.34 -15.57 -11.98
CA LEU A 115 10.87 -16.19 -10.76
C LEU A 115 10.13 -17.50 -11.02
N ARG A 116 9.29 -17.56 -12.05
CA ARG A 116 8.57 -18.77 -12.43
C ARG A 116 9.54 -19.88 -12.87
N GLU A 117 10.50 -19.55 -13.75
CA GLU A 117 11.50 -20.50 -14.23
C GLU A 117 12.40 -21.05 -13.13
N GLU A 118 12.74 -20.21 -12.13
CA GLU A 118 13.47 -20.62 -10.95
C GLU A 118 12.63 -21.43 -9.94
N GLY A 119 11.32 -21.60 -10.18
CA GLY A 119 10.42 -22.39 -9.34
C GLY A 119 9.95 -21.66 -8.07
N PHE A 120 9.81 -20.35 -8.14
CA PHE A 120 9.11 -19.58 -7.11
C PHE A 120 7.61 -19.88 -7.16
N ASN A 121 6.97 -19.94 -6.01
CA ASN A 121 5.59 -20.41 -5.86
C ASN A 121 4.65 -19.38 -5.20
N GLY A 122 5.07 -18.14 -5.14
CA GLY A 122 4.29 -16.98 -4.75
C GLY A 122 5.00 -15.70 -5.17
N ILE A 123 4.24 -14.69 -5.59
CA ILE A 123 4.77 -13.38 -5.98
C ILE A 123 4.03 -12.30 -5.19
N ALA A 124 4.78 -11.38 -4.62
CA ALA A 124 4.28 -10.12 -4.10
C ALA A 124 4.83 -8.97 -4.95
N LEU A 125 3.98 -8.06 -5.42
CA LEU A 125 4.44 -6.96 -6.27
C LEU A 125 3.70 -5.65 -6.01
N THR A 126 4.38 -4.53 -6.24
CA THR A 126 3.79 -3.20 -6.35
C THR A 126 3.49 -2.95 -7.83
N PRO A 127 2.20 -2.98 -8.26
CA PRO A 127 1.86 -2.86 -9.66
C PRO A 127 1.84 -1.41 -10.14
N SER A 128 1.97 -1.24 -11.46
CA SER A 128 1.57 -0.03 -12.19
C SER A 128 0.29 -0.28 -12.96
N GLU A 129 -0.42 0.78 -13.37
CA GLU A 129 -1.62 0.69 -14.20
C GLU A 129 -1.22 0.30 -15.64
N ASP A 130 -1.26 -0.99 -15.93
CA ASP A 130 -0.88 -1.55 -17.22
C ASP A 130 -1.72 -2.78 -17.58
N GLN A 131 -2.23 -2.84 -18.81
CA GLN A 131 -3.11 -3.93 -19.25
C GLN A 131 -2.37 -5.26 -19.46
N LEU A 132 -1.12 -5.22 -19.90
CA LEU A 132 -0.33 -6.44 -20.07
C LEU A 132 0.03 -7.04 -18.72
N LEU A 133 0.33 -6.20 -17.74
CA LEU A 133 0.57 -6.63 -16.36
C LEU A 133 -0.70 -7.26 -15.74
N ARG A 134 -1.90 -6.68 -15.98
CA ARG A 134 -3.19 -7.29 -15.60
C ARG A 134 -3.33 -8.70 -16.16
N ALA A 135 -3.13 -8.85 -17.47
CA ALA A 135 -3.21 -10.14 -18.15
C ALA A 135 -2.19 -11.14 -17.57
N ARG A 136 -0.97 -10.68 -17.29
CA ARG A 136 0.10 -11.50 -16.70
C ARG A 136 -0.24 -11.98 -15.30
N ILE A 137 -0.77 -11.13 -14.43
CA ILE A 137 -1.23 -11.50 -13.08
C ILE A 137 -2.31 -12.58 -13.17
N ASN A 138 -3.29 -12.41 -14.06
CA ASN A 138 -4.35 -13.40 -14.27
C ASN A 138 -3.79 -14.74 -14.74
N GLN A 139 -2.87 -14.72 -15.69
CA GLN A 139 -2.21 -15.93 -16.21
C GLN A 139 -1.46 -16.68 -15.10
N TYR A 140 -0.72 -15.99 -14.24
CA TYR A 140 0.02 -16.61 -13.13
C TYR A 140 -0.89 -17.34 -12.17
N GLN A 141 -2.02 -16.74 -11.85
CA GLN A 141 -3.00 -17.34 -10.94
C GLN A 141 -3.74 -18.52 -11.59
N GLU A 142 -4.19 -18.36 -12.84
CA GLU A 142 -5.12 -19.32 -13.48
C GLU A 142 -4.40 -20.46 -14.18
N GLU A 143 -3.28 -20.18 -14.87
CA GLU A 143 -2.58 -21.20 -15.68
C GLU A 143 -1.42 -21.84 -14.91
N TYR A 144 -0.65 -21.04 -14.17
CA TYR A 144 0.55 -21.56 -13.48
C TYR A 144 0.29 -21.92 -12.03
N GLY A 145 -0.85 -21.52 -11.46
CA GLY A 145 -1.17 -21.77 -10.05
C GLY A 145 -0.23 -21.05 -9.08
N ILE A 146 0.42 -19.96 -9.54
CA ILE A 146 1.30 -19.14 -8.72
C ILE A 146 0.50 -17.94 -8.21
N PRO A 147 0.18 -17.87 -6.90
CA PRO A 147 -0.56 -16.76 -6.34
C PRO A 147 0.24 -15.46 -6.42
N VAL A 148 -0.47 -14.40 -6.82
CA VAL A 148 0.07 -13.05 -6.85
C VAL A 148 -0.63 -12.21 -5.79
N VAL A 149 0.11 -11.54 -4.94
CA VAL A 149 -0.35 -10.54 -3.98
C VAL A 149 0.12 -9.17 -4.45
N THR A 150 -0.80 -8.22 -4.57
CA THR A 150 -0.44 -6.81 -4.77
C THR A 150 -0.31 -6.11 -3.42
N PHE A 151 0.60 -5.16 -3.30
CA PHE A 151 0.74 -4.39 -2.07
C PHE A 151 1.18 -2.95 -2.35
N ASN A 152 0.90 -2.05 -1.41
CA ASN A 152 1.06 -0.60 -1.51
C ASN A 152 0.14 0.05 -2.57
N ALA A 153 0.22 -0.36 -3.82
CA ALA A 153 -0.72 -0.03 -4.89
C ALA A 153 -1.48 -1.29 -5.32
N ASP A 154 -2.72 -1.12 -5.75
CA ASP A 154 -3.55 -2.22 -6.24
C ASP A 154 -3.78 -2.13 -7.74
N LEU A 155 -4.04 -3.27 -8.35
CA LEU A 155 -4.48 -3.39 -9.73
C LEU A 155 -5.80 -4.16 -9.72
N GLU A 156 -6.89 -3.40 -9.60
CA GLU A 156 -8.26 -3.95 -9.55
C GLU A 156 -8.59 -4.75 -10.82
N ASP A 157 -9.64 -5.55 -10.75
CA ASP A 157 -10.08 -6.42 -11.84
C ASP A 157 -9.05 -7.46 -12.30
N THR A 158 -8.17 -7.88 -11.38
CA THR A 158 -7.25 -9.00 -11.60
C THR A 158 -7.60 -10.21 -10.73
N LYS A 159 -7.05 -11.38 -11.10
CA LYS A 159 -7.16 -12.63 -10.34
C LYS A 159 -6.12 -12.75 -9.21
N ARG A 160 -5.55 -11.61 -8.77
CA ARG A 160 -4.65 -11.61 -7.62
C ARG A 160 -5.29 -12.28 -6.42
N LEU A 161 -4.48 -12.89 -5.56
CA LEU A 161 -4.94 -13.55 -4.34
C LEU A 161 -5.57 -12.54 -3.36
N CYS A 162 -4.89 -11.42 -3.15
CA CYS A 162 -5.37 -10.29 -2.34
C CYS A 162 -4.52 -9.04 -2.59
N PHE A 163 -5.02 -7.92 -2.09
CA PHE A 163 -4.30 -6.67 -1.95
C PHE A 163 -3.98 -6.41 -0.48
N VAL A 164 -2.78 -5.91 -0.21
CA VAL A 164 -2.33 -5.47 1.11
C VAL A 164 -1.90 -4.01 1.02
N GLY A 165 -2.72 -3.12 1.54
CA GLY A 165 -2.46 -1.68 1.47
C GLY A 165 -3.59 -0.84 2.02
N GLN A 166 -3.47 0.46 1.86
CA GLN A 166 -4.49 1.44 2.23
C GLN A 166 -5.60 1.46 1.16
N ASP A 167 -6.83 1.65 1.57
CA ASP A 167 -7.89 2.10 0.68
C ASP A 167 -7.59 3.55 0.25
N THR A 168 -6.96 3.68 -0.91
CA THR A 168 -6.47 4.97 -1.41
C THR A 168 -7.59 5.88 -1.87
N PHE A 169 -8.73 5.32 -2.30
CA PHE A 169 -9.92 6.13 -2.60
C PHE A 169 -10.48 6.77 -1.32
N GLN A 170 -10.65 5.98 -0.27
CA GLN A 170 -11.10 6.49 1.02
C GLN A 170 -10.10 7.46 1.66
N ALA A 171 -8.79 7.26 1.46
CA ALA A 171 -7.77 8.21 1.89
C ALA A 171 -7.93 9.57 1.18
N GLY A 172 -8.21 9.57 -0.12
CA GLY A 172 -8.52 10.78 -0.87
C GLY A 172 -9.77 11.49 -0.35
N ARG A 173 -10.85 10.75 -0.06
CA ARG A 173 -12.07 11.31 0.56
C ARG A 173 -11.77 11.94 1.92
N THR A 174 -10.96 11.28 2.73
CA THR A 174 -10.56 11.80 4.05
C THR A 174 -9.76 13.11 3.91
N ALA A 175 -8.83 13.18 2.98
CA ALA A 175 -8.07 14.40 2.69
C ALA A 175 -8.99 15.55 2.23
N ALA A 176 -9.99 15.26 1.41
CA ALA A 176 -10.98 16.24 0.97
C ALA A 176 -11.86 16.73 2.12
N GLY A 177 -12.28 15.84 3.01
CA GLY A 177 -13.02 16.21 4.22
C GLY A 177 -12.22 17.17 5.11
N LEU A 178 -10.93 16.86 5.35
CA LEU A 178 -10.03 17.75 6.09
C LEU A 178 -9.85 19.10 5.39
N MET A 179 -9.66 19.10 4.06
CA MET A 179 -9.54 20.34 3.27
C MET A 179 -10.81 21.17 3.40
N GLY A 180 -11.98 20.55 3.32
CA GLY A 180 -13.27 21.21 3.48
C GLY A 180 -13.43 21.88 4.85
N GLU A 181 -13.08 21.20 5.93
CA GLU A 181 -13.09 21.77 7.28
C GLU A 181 -12.09 22.93 7.43
N MET A 182 -10.87 22.78 6.93
CA MET A 182 -9.82 23.81 7.04
C MET A 182 -10.13 25.07 6.24
N THR A 183 -10.82 24.96 5.09
CA THR A 183 -11.20 26.09 4.23
C THR A 183 -12.58 26.65 4.56
N GLY A 184 -13.29 26.07 5.53
CA GLY A 184 -14.69 26.42 5.81
C GLY A 184 -15.66 26.08 4.68
N GLY A 185 -15.33 25.08 3.87
CA GLY A 185 -16.15 24.57 2.75
C GLY A 185 -16.17 25.44 1.51
N ASN A 186 -15.26 26.43 1.38
CA ASN A 186 -15.21 27.36 0.26
C ASN A 186 -13.77 27.65 -0.16
N GLY A 187 -13.58 28.04 -1.43
CA GLY A 187 -12.28 28.50 -1.94
C GLY A 187 -11.78 27.69 -3.12
N GLN A 188 -10.55 27.97 -3.50
CA GLN A 188 -9.86 27.31 -4.62
C GLN A 188 -8.81 26.34 -4.10
N VAL A 189 -8.82 25.12 -4.62
CA VAL A 189 -7.87 24.06 -4.24
C VAL A 189 -7.22 23.47 -5.48
N ALA A 190 -5.92 23.25 -5.45
CA ALA A 190 -5.19 22.55 -6.50
C ALA A 190 -4.70 21.19 -6.02
N ILE A 191 -4.44 20.27 -6.96
CA ILE A 191 -3.91 18.94 -6.68
C ILE A 191 -2.54 18.80 -7.34
N ILE A 192 -1.54 18.35 -6.58
CA ILE A 192 -0.25 17.92 -7.10
C ILE A 192 -0.18 16.40 -6.93
N SER A 193 -0.18 15.67 -8.04
CA SER A 193 -0.06 14.22 -8.07
C SER A 193 1.36 13.80 -8.43
N GLY A 194 1.76 12.59 -8.04
CA GLY A 194 3.06 12.04 -8.40
C GLY A 194 3.04 11.40 -9.79
N GLN A 195 3.35 10.11 -9.88
CA GLN A 195 3.39 9.35 -11.14
C GLN A 195 1.99 9.09 -11.72
N VAL A 196 1.82 9.39 -13.00
CA VAL A 196 0.54 9.25 -13.73
C VAL A 196 0.05 7.79 -13.77
N ALA A 197 0.97 6.83 -13.86
CA ALA A 197 0.64 5.40 -13.95
C ALA A 197 0.54 4.69 -12.58
N ASN A 198 0.58 5.43 -11.46
CA ASN A 198 0.43 4.85 -10.13
C ASN A 198 -1.04 4.73 -9.75
N PRO A 199 -1.62 3.50 -9.64
CA PRO A 199 -3.04 3.31 -9.36
C PRO A 199 -3.47 3.92 -8.03
N GLY A 200 -2.60 3.89 -7.01
CA GLY A 200 -2.87 4.46 -5.69
C GLY A 200 -3.04 5.98 -5.74
N LEU A 201 -2.17 6.69 -6.48
CA LEU A 201 -2.26 8.14 -6.62
C LEU A 201 -3.49 8.56 -7.44
N ILE A 202 -3.80 7.82 -8.50
CA ILE A 202 -5.03 8.02 -9.30
C ILE A 202 -6.27 7.85 -8.41
N SER A 203 -6.30 6.81 -7.59
CA SER A 203 -7.41 6.50 -6.71
C SER A 203 -7.58 7.57 -5.61
N ARG A 204 -6.48 8.05 -4.99
CA ARG A 204 -6.48 9.18 -4.04
C ARG A 204 -7.06 10.45 -4.68
N GLN A 205 -6.61 10.78 -5.88
CA GLN A 205 -7.12 11.94 -6.63
C GLN A 205 -8.63 11.82 -6.91
N LYS A 206 -9.09 10.64 -7.36
CA LYS A 206 -10.51 10.37 -7.59
C LYS A 206 -11.33 10.52 -6.30
N GLY A 207 -10.85 9.94 -5.19
CA GLY A 207 -11.51 10.04 -3.89
C GLY A 207 -11.66 11.49 -3.42
N PHE A 208 -10.58 12.28 -3.52
CA PHE A 208 -10.58 13.69 -3.19
C PHE A 208 -11.59 14.48 -4.04
N THR A 209 -11.52 14.32 -5.35
CA THR A 209 -12.42 15.02 -6.29
C THR A 209 -13.88 14.66 -6.05
N THR A 210 -14.17 13.39 -5.76
CA THR A 210 -15.53 12.91 -5.46
C THR A 210 -16.07 13.56 -4.19
N GLU A 211 -15.32 13.54 -3.11
CA GLU A 211 -15.74 14.12 -1.82
C GLU A 211 -15.94 15.63 -1.90
N ILE A 212 -15.02 16.36 -2.55
CA ILE A 212 -15.20 17.82 -2.77
C ILE A 212 -16.52 18.08 -3.48
N LYS A 213 -16.80 17.34 -4.55
CA LYS A 213 -18.02 17.52 -5.35
C LYS A 213 -19.30 17.18 -4.56
N GLU A 214 -19.26 16.14 -3.73
CA GLU A 214 -20.43 15.66 -2.98
C GLU A 214 -20.69 16.47 -1.73
N SER A 215 -19.64 16.82 -0.96
CA SER A 215 -19.77 17.36 0.39
C SER A 215 -19.40 18.84 0.52
N PHE A 216 -18.56 19.37 -0.39
CA PHE A 216 -18.05 20.74 -0.33
C PHE A 216 -18.19 21.48 -1.67
N PRO A 217 -19.43 21.68 -2.19
CA PRO A 217 -19.64 22.27 -3.51
C PRO A 217 -19.19 23.74 -3.63
N GLY A 218 -18.85 24.41 -2.52
CA GLY A 218 -18.24 25.73 -2.51
C GLY A 218 -16.74 25.74 -2.76
N ILE A 219 -16.09 24.57 -2.82
CA ILE A 219 -14.68 24.42 -3.17
C ILE A 219 -14.53 24.10 -4.64
N GLU A 220 -13.76 24.91 -5.36
CA GLU A 220 -13.39 24.68 -6.75
C GLU A 220 -12.02 24.01 -6.83
N ILE A 221 -11.91 22.87 -7.51
CA ILE A 221 -10.61 22.28 -7.89
C ILE A 221 -10.18 22.96 -9.18
N VAL A 222 -9.24 23.90 -9.07
CA VAL A 222 -8.84 24.79 -10.19
C VAL A 222 -7.83 24.14 -11.13
N ASP A 223 -6.96 23.24 -10.64
CA ASP A 223 -5.95 22.60 -11.48
C ASP A 223 -5.47 21.27 -10.86
N ILE A 224 -4.98 20.37 -11.71
CA ILE A 224 -4.36 19.11 -11.33
C ILE A 224 -3.10 18.93 -12.15
N ARG A 225 -1.95 18.86 -11.47
CA ARG A 225 -0.65 18.69 -12.13
C ARG A 225 0.14 17.53 -11.55
N TYR A 226 1.14 17.10 -12.30
CA TYR A 226 1.94 15.92 -12.00
C TYR A 226 3.39 16.33 -11.77
N SER A 227 3.89 16.06 -10.55
CA SER A 227 5.29 16.33 -10.19
C SER A 227 6.23 15.18 -10.53
N TYR A 228 5.70 14.02 -10.92
CA TYR A 228 6.46 12.78 -11.14
C TYR A 228 7.29 12.37 -9.91
N ASP A 229 6.79 12.71 -8.72
CA ASP A 229 7.45 12.51 -7.44
C ASP A 229 8.79 13.27 -7.27
N ASP A 230 9.01 14.31 -8.09
CA ASP A 230 10.18 15.18 -8.05
C ASP A 230 9.91 16.45 -7.24
N GLU A 231 10.76 16.73 -6.24
CA GLU A 231 10.65 17.87 -5.32
C GLU A 231 10.80 19.23 -6.04
N TRP A 232 11.71 19.29 -7.00
CA TRP A 232 11.93 20.53 -7.75
C TRP A 232 10.77 20.83 -8.70
N VAL A 233 10.24 19.80 -9.37
CA VAL A 233 9.04 19.94 -10.22
C VAL A 233 7.84 20.36 -9.37
N ALA A 234 7.64 19.74 -8.20
CA ALA A 234 6.57 20.13 -7.27
C ALA A 234 6.70 21.61 -6.84
N SER A 235 7.93 22.10 -6.56
CA SER A 235 8.14 23.51 -6.23
C SER A 235 7.79 24.44 -7.39
N LYS A 236 8.10 24.08 -8.63
CA LYS A 236 7.75 24.89 -9.81
C LYS A 236 6.25 24.93 -10.04
N ILE A 237 5.56 23.81 -9.85
CA ILE A 237 4.10 23.76 -9.95
C ILE A 237 3.45 24.73 -8.94
N VAL A 238 3.96 24.80 -7.71
CA VAL A 238 3.45 25.76 -6.70
C VAL A 238 3.67 27.20 -7.13
N GLU A 239 4.86 27.55 -7.63
CA GLU A 239 5.12 28.90 -8.15
C GLU A 239 4.10 29.27 -9.23
N GLU A 240 3.87 28.40 -10.20
CA GLU A 240 2.89 28.60 -11.27
C GLU A 240 1.44 28.64 -10.76
N PHE A 241 1.06 27.82 -9.80
CA PHE A 241 -0.27 27.87 -9.21
C PHE A 241 -0.56 29.21 -8.55
N LEU A 242 0.40 29.76 -7.80
CA LEU A 242 0.24 31.05 -7.12
C LEU A 242 0.16 32.24 -8.10
N GLU A 243 0.78 32.10 -9.28
CA GLU A 243 0.66 33.10 -10.35
C GLU A 243 -0.69 33.02 -11.08
N LEU A 244 -1.14 31.80 -11.40
CA LEU A 244 -2.36 31.55 -12.16
C LEU A 244 -3.64 31.69 -11.30
N TYR A 245 -3.55 31.32 -10.03
CA TYR A 245 -4.68 31.28 -9.09
C TYR A 245 -4.37 32.09 -7.82
N PRO A 246 -4.43 33.43 -7.86
CA PRO A 246 -4.10 34.28 -6.70
C PRO A 246 -4.96 34.02 -5.46
N GLU A 247 -6.17 33.49 -5.65
CA GLU A 247 -7.14 33.15 -4.59
C GLU A 247 -7.03 31.67 -4.12
N LEU A 248 -5.94 30.98 -4.48
CA LEU A 248 -5.72 29.59 -4.05
C LEU A 248 -5.63 29.52 -2.53
N THR A 249 -6.44 28.65 -1.93
CA THR A 249 -6.54 28.46 -0.48
C THR A 249 -5.96 27.15 0.00
N GLY A 250 -5.85 26.14 -0.89
CA GLY A 250 -5.38 24.82 -0.50
C GLY A 250 -4.67 24.05 -1.61
N ILE A 251 -3.75 23.20 -1.20
CA ILE A 251 -3.04 22.26 -2.07
C ILE A 251 -3.13 20.85 -1.48
N TYR A 252 -3.60 19.89 -2.26
CA TYR A 252 -3.56 18.48 -1.91
C TYR A 252 -2.44 17.78 -2.68
N ILE A 253 -1.57 17.07 -1.96
CA ILE A 253 -0.44 16.32 -2.53
C ILE A 253 -0.73 14.84 -2.36
N THR A 254 -0.91 14.11 -3.47
CA THR A 254 -1.29 12.69 -3.41
C THR A 254 -0.11 11.75 -3.18
N GLY A 255 1.12 12.18 -3.51
CA GLY A 255 2.36 11.40 -3.44
C GLY A 255 3.52 12.20 -2.86
N HIS A 256 4.71 12.03 -3.43
CA HIS A 256 5.92 12.72 -3.01
C HIS A 256 5.96 14.18 -3.50
N GLY A 257 6.89 15.00 -2.97
CA GLY A 257 7.06 16.43 -3.32
C GLY A 257 6.64 17.40 -2.22
N VAL A 258 6.25 16.90 -1.05
CA VAL A 258 5.75 17.72 0.09
C VAL A 258 6.76 18.75 0.54
N LYS A 259 8.05 18.38 0.61
CA LYS A 259 9.12 19.26 1.03
C LYS A 259 9.30 20.45 0.06
N GLY A 260 9.32 20.18 -1.25
CA GLY A 260 9.43 21.21 -2.28
C GLY A 260 8.26 22.20 -2.22
N VAL A 261 7.04 21.69 -2.08
CA VAL A 261 5.83 22.51 -1.91
C VAL A 261 5.94 23.40 -0.68
N CYS A 262 6.20 22.83 0.49
CA CYS A 262 6.27 23.57 1.74
C CYS A 262 7.39 24.61 1.78
N GLN A 263 8.58 24.29 1.26
CA GLN A 263 9.70 25.24 1.18
C GLN A 263 9.39 26.41 0.25
N THR A 264 8.70 26.15 -0.86
CA THR A 264 8.29 27.20 -1.80
C THR A 264 7.26 28.13 -1.17
N LEU A 265 6.24 27.57 -0.51
CA LEU A 265 5.24 28.38 0.20
C LEU A 265 5.89 29.25 1.29
N GLN A 266 6.83 28.71 2.05
CA GLN A 266 7.56 29.46 3.08
C GLN A 266 8.39 30.59 2.46
N LYS A 267 9.15 30.32 1.38
CA LYS A 267 9.95 31.32 0.67
C LYS A 267 9.11 32.47 0.14
N LEU A 268 7.87 32.19 -0.28
CA LEU A 268 6.93 33.16 -0.81
C LEU A 268 6.01 33.79 0.26
N GLY A 269 6.21 33.44 1.56
CA GLY A 269 5.42 33.97 2.68
C GLY A 269 3.94 33.54 2.67
N LYS A 270 3.63 32.41 2.02
CA LYS A 270 2.29 31.82 1.92
C LYS A 270 2.04 30.66 2.88
N ASP A 271 3.02 30.25 3.65
CA ASP A 271 2.99 29.11 4.57
C ASP A 271 1.93 29.23 5.69
N LYS A 272 1.48 30.44 6.01
CA LYS A 272 0.45 30.69 7.03
C LYS A 272 -0.96 30.86 6.49
N THR A 273 -1.12 30.96 5.18
CA THR A 273 -2.41 31.20 4.54
C THR A 273 -2.83 30.08 3.59
N MET A 274 -1.91 29.18 3.27
CA MET A 274 -2.14 28.05 2.38
C MET A 274 -2.33 26.77 3.18
N HIS A 275 -3.45 26.10 3.01
CA HIS A 275 -3.69 24.79 3.58
C HIS A 275 -3.03 23.70 2.72
N VAL A 276 -2.18 22.86 3.31
CA VAL A 276 -1.51 21.77 2.61
C VAL A 276 -1.87 20.45 3.27
N ILE A 277 -2.37 19.51 2.49
CA ILE A 277 -2.65 18.15 2.92
C ILE A 277 -1.82 17.18 2.08
N ALA A 278 -1.18 16.24 2.74
CA ALA A 278 -0.40 15.16 2.13
C ALA A 278 -0.69 13.83 2.81
N ASN A 279 -0.32 12.71 2.17
CA ASN A 279 -0.66 11.38 2.69
C ASN A 279 0.48 10.71 3.45
N ASP A 280 1.73 11.01 3.13
CA ASP A 280 2.87 10.25 3.63
C ASP A 280 3.53 10.95 4.84
N PHE A 281 3.79 10.14 5.87
CA PHE A 281 4.54 10.58 7.06
C PHE A 281 6.01 10.16 6.89
N LEU A 282 6.77 11.01 6.21
CA LEU A 282 8.20 10.80 5.99
C LEU A 282 9.03 11.60 7.01
N GLU A 283 10.24 11.11 7.31
CA GLU A 283 11.14 11.76 8.26
C GLU A 283 11.45 13.20 7.85
N GLU A 284 11.58 13.46 6.56
CA GLU A 284 11.77 14.79 5.98
C GLU A 284 10.56 15.73 6.12
N ASN A 285 9.37 15.20 6.42
CA ASN A 285 8.14 15.96 6.64
C ASN A 285 7.82 16.16 8.14
N HIS A 286 8.47 15.40 9.03
CA HIS A 286 8.16 15.33 10.45
C HIS A 286 8.42 16.64 11.21
N TRP A 287 9.48 17.37 10.88
CA TRP A 287 9.85 18.59 11.58
C TRP A 287 8.85 19.75 11.43
N ARG A 288 7.93 19.66 10.47
CA ARG A 288 6.91 20.68 10.22
C ARG A 288 5.61 20.43 10.98
N SER A 289 5.32 19.19 11.37
CA SER A 289 4.13 18.88 12.19
C SER A 289 4.18 19.49 13.62
N HIS A 290 5.34 20.00 14.04
CA HIS A 290 5.54 20.66 15.35
C HIS A 290 5.63 22.20 15.24
N ALA A 291 5.49 22.75 14.05
CA ALA A 291 5.59 24.20 13.80
C ALA A 291 4.22 24.87 13.56
N TRP A 292 3.12 24.12 13.74
CA TRP A 292 1.74 24.59 13.62
C TRP A 292 1.05 24.62 14.97
#